data_b9cb69eefd2a7e5ea457b8dec7264d33
#
_entry.id   b9cb69eefd2a7e5ea457b8dec7264d33
#
_cell.length_a   1.000
_cell.length_b   1.000
_cell.length_c   1.000
_cell.angle_alpha   90.00
_cell.angle_beta   90.00
_cell.angle_gamma   90.00
#
_symmetry.space_group_name_H-M   'P 1'
#
loop_
_entity.id
_entity.type
_entity.pdbx_description
1 polymer ?
#
loop_
_entity_poly.entity_id
_entity_poly.type
_entity_poly.pdbx_seq_one_letter_code
_entity_poly.pdbx_strand_id
1 'polypeptide(L)'
;PCDAIGIFKSETKDTFLKIIMNDNSYQLESESGINIKKLDKACLVFNVESENGYRVSILDKTNSTEAVYWTTDFLGLEQCEDNYFQTSNYLKLCKDFVQEVYNQENDIPKADQIDMLNRSIDYFKKADTFNENLFKEEVVSDPQIIDAFENFKNYYEEKNELALKDQFDVSNSAVKDEKKYFKHVLKLDKNFHVYIHGQKKYIEKGYDSDRDMNYYKLYFREEN
;
A
#
# COMPACT_ATOMS: atom_id res chain seq x y z
N PRO A 1 4.53 15.99 -22.41
CA PRO A 1 5.76 16.42 -21.75
C PRO A 1 5.53 17.80 -21.14
N CYS A 2 6.01 18.00 -19.91
CA CYS A 2 6.02 19.29 -19.22
C CYS A 2 7.43 19.55 -18.69
N ASP A 3 7.76 20.80 -18.47
CA ASP A 3 9.00 21.17 -17.81
C ASP A 3 8.92 20.79 -16.33
N ALA A 4 10.06 20.45 -15.73
CA ALA A 4 10.16 20.13 -14.33
C ALA A 4 11.45 20.65 -13.71
N ILE A 5 11.39 21.03 -12.44
CA ILE A 5 12.55 21.40 -11.63
C ILE A 5 12.80 20.28 -10.63
N GLY A 6 14.06 19.82 -10.54
CA GLY A 6 14.48 18.84 -9.55
C GLY A 6 15.24 19.48 -8.40
N ILE A 7 14.84 19.15 -7.18
CA ILE A 7 15.55 19.50 -5.94
C ILE A 7 16.04 18.20 -5.32
N PHE A 8 17.36 18.13 -5.09
CA PHE A 8 17.98 16.89 -4.59
C PHE A 8 18.79 17.19 -3.33
N LYS A 9 18.64 16.37 -2.31
CA LYS A 9 19.43 16.41 -1.07
C LYS A 9 20.17 15.09 -0.89
N SER A 10 21.47 15.19 -0.60
CA SER A 10 22.27 14.09 -0.12
C SER A 10 22.95 14.51 1.18
N GLU A 11 22.86 13.68 2.19
CA GLU A 11 23.49 13.92 3.51
C GLU A 11 24.89 13.31 3.57
N THR A 12 25.14 12.32 2.73
CA THR A 12 26.43 11.63 2.63
C THR A 12 27.19 12.07 1.37
N LYS A 13 28.48 12.42 1.56
CA LYS A 13 29.39 12.64 0.46
C LYS A 13 30.23 11.40 0.22
N ASP A 14 30.37 11.03 -1.04
CA ASP A 14 31.31 9.98 -1.48
C ASP A 14 32.64 10.63 -1.88
N THR A 15 33.72 9.87 -1.79
CA THR A 15 35.03 10.27 -2.30
C THR A 15 35.21 9.71 -3.71
N PHE A 16 35.51 10.61 -4.65
CA PHE A 16 35.79 10.29 -6.03
C PHE A 16 37.27 10.45 -6.31
N LEU A 17 37.85 9.53 -7.10
CA LEU A 17 39.21 9.64 -7.59
C LEU A 17 39.19 10.33 -8.95
N LYS A 18 39.97 11.39 -9.08
CA LYS A 18 40.16 12.15 -10.31
C LYS A 18 41.55 11.95 -10.82
N ILE A 19 41.69 11.60 -12.10
CA ILE A 19 42.96 11.52 -12.75
C ILE A 19 43.24 12.83 -13.47
N ILE A 20 44.31 13.52 -13.08
CA ILE A 20 44.75 14.75 -13.70
C ILE A 20 46.00 14.46 -14.52
N MET A 21 46.01 14.91 -15.76
CA MET A 21 47.17 14.79 -16.63
C MET A 21 47.95 16.12 -16.60
N ASN A 22 49.19 16.06 -16.08
CA ASN A 22 50.12 17.19 -16.06
C ASN A 22 51.29 16.85 -16.99
N ASP A 23 51.54 17.68 -17.96
CA ASP A 23 52.59 17.65 -19.00
C ASP A 23 53.14 16.27 -19.43
N ASN A 24 53.59 15.40 -18.55
CA ASN A 24 54.08 14.06 -18.85
C ASN A 24 53.80 13.03 -17.75
N SER A 25 52.93 13.34 -16.79
CA SER A 25 52.59 12.45 -15.67
C SER A 25 51.12 12.47 -15.34
N TYR A 26 50.61 11.37 -14.82
CA TYR A 26 49.24 11.30 -14.26
C TYR A 26 49.35 11.41 -12.76
N GLN A 27 48.50 12.32 -12.21
CA GLN A 27 48.36 12.50 -10.78
C GLN A 27 46.97 12.06 -10.37
N LEU A 28 46.86 11.36 -9.24
CA LEU A 28 45.62 10.93 -8.63
C LEU A 28 45.27 11.94 -7.52
N GLU A 29 44.11 12.57 -7.64
CA GLU A 29 43.54 13.40 -6.60
C GLU A 29 42.21 12.82 -6.09
N SER A 30 41.90 13.06 -4.82
CA SER A 30 40.61 12.73 -4.25
C SER A 30 39.75 13.96 -4.14
N GLU A 31 38.50 13.84 -4.58
CA GLU A 31 37.49 14.90 -4.50
C GLU A 31 36.24 14.39 -3.78
N SER A 32 35.70 15.19 -2.85
CA SER A 32 34.49 14.85 -2.15
C SER A 32 33.30 15.44 -2.91
N GLY A 33 32.31 14.59 -3.21
CA GLY A 33 31.15 15.01 -4.01
C GLY A 33 29.88 14.22 -3.68
N ILE A 34 28.78 14.64 -4.29
CA ILE A 34 27.48 13.98 -4.15
C ILE A 34 27.36 12.85 -5.17
N ASN A 35 27.00 11.68 -4.69
CA ASN A 35 26.69 10.53 -5.57
C ASN A 35 25.20 10.56 -5.92
N ILE A 36 24.87 10.88 -7.17
CA ILE A 36 23.49 10.93 -7.66
C ILE A 36 22.73 9.60 -7.59
N LYS A 37 23.44 8.47 -7.46
CA LYS A 37 22.85 7.15 -7.26
C LYS A 37 22.46 6.88 -5.80
N LYS A 38 22.91 7.72 -4.87
CA LYS A 38 22.70 7.61 -3.42
C LYS A 38 22.00 8.84 -2.87
N LEU A 39 21.02 9.35 -3.59
CA LEU A 39 20.20 10.45 -3.09
C LEU A 39 19.33 9.99 -1.93
N ASP A 40 19.30 10.80 -0.86
CA ASP A 40 18.49 10.55 0.32
C ASP A 40 17.08 11.11 0.12
N LYS A 41 16.99 12.35 -0.41
CA LYS A 41 15.74 13.05 -0.67
C LYS A 41 15.75 13.66 -2.07
N ALA A 42 14.62 13.60 -2.74
CA ALA A 42 14.41 14.24 -4.03
C ALA A 42 12.98 14.78 -4.15
N CYS A 43 12.85 15.87 -4.87
CA CYS A 43 11.58 16.50 -5.20
C CYS A 43 11.61 16.89 -6.67
N LEU A 44 10.56 16.52 -7.42
CA LEU A 44 10.34 16.98 -8.80
C LEU A 44 9.09 17.84 -8.81
N VAL A 45 9.25 19.12 -9.11
CA VAL A 45 8.16 20.08 -9.28
C VAL A 45 7.84 20.15 -10.77
N PHE A 46 6.65 19.73 -11.16
CA PHE A 46 6.18 19.73 -12.53
C PHE A 46 5.46 21.05 -12.83
N ASN A 47 5.71 21.64 -14.00
CA ASN A 47 5.03 22.84 -14.48
C ASN A 47 3.62 22.51 -14.98
N VAL A 48 2.77 22.04 -14.08
CA VAL A 48 1.35 21.74 -14.31
C VAL A 48 0.54 22.18 -13.09
N GLU A 49 -0.72 22.57 -13.31
CA GLU A 49 -1.65 22.99 -12.25
C GLU A 49 -1.15 24.18 -11.39
N SER A 50 -0.50 25.15 -12.02
CA SER A 50 0.13 26.29 -11.31
C SER A 50 -0.85 27.12 -10.46
N GLU A 51 -2.14 27.12 -10.80
CA GLU A 51 -3.19 27.85 -10.06
C GLU A 51 -3.54 27.21 -8.71
N ASN A 52 -3.27 25.88 -8.56
CA ASN A 52 -3.51 25.10 -7.35
C ASN A 52 -2.21 24.72 -6.61
N GLY A 53 -1.12 25.43 -6.86
CA GLY A 53 0.22 24.96 -6.55
C GLY A 53 0.68 23.94 -7.61
N TYR A 54 1.92 23.74 -7.78
CA TYR A 54 2.43 22.82 -8.78
C TYR A 54 2.26 21.36 -8.34
N ARG A 55 2.12 20.44 -9.30
CA ARG A 55 2.22 18.98 -8.99
C ARG A 55 3.65 18.65 -8.62
N VAL A 56 3.80 17.94 -7.50
CA VAL A 56 5.10 17.59 -6.94
C VAL A 56 5.18 16.10 -6.71
N SER A 57 6.29 15.49 -7.15
CA SER A 57 6.63 14.11 -6.81
C SER A 57 7.81 14.08 -5.86
N ILE A 58 7.72 13.30 -4.79
CA ILE A 58 8.72 13.23 -3.73
C ILE A 58 9.31 11.82 -3.67
N LEU A 59 10.61 11.75 -3.47
CA LEU A 59 11.32 10.56 -3.04
C LEU A 59 11.98 10.88 -1.70
N ASP A 60 11.63 10.12 -0.67
CA ASP A 60 12.30 10.14 0.62
C ASP A 60 12.63 8.71 1.04
N LYS A 61 13.90 8.42 1.30
CA LYS A 61 14.38 7.12 1.74
C LYS A 61 14.55 7.04 3.26
N THR A 62 14.41 8.16 3.95
CA THR A 62 14.53 8.25 5.41
C THR A 62 13.18 8.01 6.07
N ASN A 63 13.19 7.43 7.28
CA ASN A 63 11.97 7.03 7.97
C ASN A 63 11.21 8.21 8.62
N SER A 64 9.94 8.14 8.51
CA SER A 64 8.77 8.83 9.12
C SER A 64 8.91 10.25 9.69
N THR A 65 9.77 10.56 10.65
CA THR A 65 9.85 11.89 11.30
C THR A 65 10.62 12.92 10.47
N GLU A 66 11.67 12.52 9.77
CA GLU A 66 12.41 13.41 8.87
C GLU A 66 11.67 13.63 7.53
N ALA A 67 10.79 12.69 7.17
CA ALA A 67 9.93 12.83 5.99
C ALA A 67 8.96 14.01 6.17
N VAL A 68 8.36 14.17 7.34
CA VAL A 68 7.47 15.30 7.67
C VAL A 68 8.21 16.62 7.51
N TYR A 69 9.41 16.75 8.07
CA TYR A 69 10.21 17.98 7.91
C TYR A 69 10.47 18.32 6.42
N TRP A 70 10.84 17.32 5.61
CA TRP A 70 11.14 17.56 4.19
C TRP A 70 9.90 17.97 3.39
N THR A 71 8.77 17.30 3.62
CA THR A 71 7.52 17.52 2.87
C THR A 71 6.75 18.74 3.35
N THR A 72 6.54 18.83 4.65
CA THR A 72 5.65 19.86 5.24
C THR A 72 6.40 21.12 5.60
N ASP A 73 7.50 21.01 6.40
CA ASP A 73 8.16 22.21 6.93
C ASP A 73 9.04 22.88 5.90
N PHE A 74 9.76 22.12 5.07
CA PHE A 74 10.69 22.67 4.08
C PHE A 74 10.03 22.94 2.73
N LEU A 75 9.28 21.99 2.19
CA LEU A 75 8.66 22.12 0.87
C LEU A 75 7.25 22.71 0.92
N GLY A 76 6.60 22.74 2.10
CA GLY A 76 5.24 23.27 2.26
C GLY A 76 4.20 22.54 1.41
N LEU A 77 4.34 21.20 1.28
CA LEU A 77 3.48 20.42 0.42
C LEU A 77 2.28 19.88 1.18
N GLU A 78 1.17 19.89 0.48
CA GLU A 78 -0.07 19.23 0.91
C GLU A 78 -0.27 17.91 0.15
N GLN A 79 -0.91 16.94 0.82
CA GLN A 79 -1.25 15.66 0.20
C GLN A 79 -2.32 15.87 -0.88
N CYS A 80 -2.04 15.41 -2.09
CA CYS A 80 -3.04 15.44 -3.15
C CYS A 80 -4.08 14.32 -2.93
N GLU A 81 -5.31 14.68 -2.62
CA GLU A 81 -6.43 13.75 -2.40
C GLU A 81 -7.14 13.34 -3.71
N ASP A 82 -6.34 12.94 -4.69
CA ASP A 82 -6.83 12.48 -5.99
C ASP A 82 -7.35 11.02 -5.95
N ASN A 83 -7.76 10.51 -7.10
CA ASN A 83 -8.27 9.15 -7.23
C ASN A 83 -7.25 8.07 -6.83
N TYR A 84 -5.94 8.34 -6.99
CA TYR A 84 -4.89 7.44 -6.51
C TYR A 84 -4.89 7.39 -4.97
N PHE A 85 -4.91 8.55 -4.34
CA PHE A 85 -5.00 8.67 -2.88
C PHE A 85 -6.23 7.96 -2.33
N GLN A 86 -7.41 8.24 -2.89
CA GLN A 86 -8.67 7.63 -2.44
C GLN A 86 -8.62 6.09 -2.58
N THR A 87 -8.21 5.58 -3.74
CA THR A 87 -8.10 4.13 -3.99
C THR A 87 -7.10 3.46 -3.04
N SER A 88 -5.90 4.04 -2.89
CA SER A 88 -4.86 3.48 -2.02
C SER A 88 -5.29 3.44 -0.57
N ASN A 89 -5.87 4.53 -0.04
CA ASN A 89 -6.30 4.59 1.35
C ASN A 89 -7.50 3.70 1.64
N TYR A 90 -8.44 3.56 0.70
CA TYR A 90 -9.54 2.60 0.86
C TYR A 90 -9.05 1.14 0.91
N LEU A 91 -8.09 0.77 0.07
CA LEU A 91 -7.47 -0.56 0.14
C LEU A 91 -6.70 -0.77 1.44
N LYS A 92 -5.99 0.24 1.94
CA LYS A 92 -5.33 0.19 3.25
C LYS A 92 -6.36 0.04 4.38
N LEU A 93 -7.45 0.82 4.35
CA LEU A 93 -8.57 0.68 5.29
C LEU A 93 -9.10 -0.76 5.34
N CYS A 94 -9.36 -1.38 4.17
CA CYS A 94 -9.83 -2.77 4.10
C CYS A 94 -8.84 -3.75 4.75
N LYS A 95 -7.54 -3.57 4.48
CA LYS A 95 -6.49 -4.41 5.06
C LYS A 95 -6.40 -4.25 6.59
N ASP A 96 -6.41 -3.01 7.06
CA ASP A 96 -6.26 -2.69 8.48
C ASP A 96 -7.53 -3.12 9.24
N PHE A 97 -8.73 -2.97 8.67
CA PHE A 97 -9.97 -3.52 9.22
C PHE A 97 -9.90 -5.03 9.43
N VAL A 98 -9.40 -5.77 8.44
CA VAL A 98 -9.23 -7.23 8.57
C VAL A 98 -8.17 -7.59 9.62
N GLN A 99 -7.17 -6.77 9.82
CA GLN A 99 -6.13 -7.02 10.80
C GLN A 99 -6.54 -6.66 12.23
N GLU A 100 -7.26 -5.55 12.41
CA GLU A 100 -7.57 -4.99 13.72
C GLU A 100 -8.95 -5.41 14.24
N VAL A 101 -9.93 -5.62 13.36
CA VAL A 101 -11.33 -5.87 13.73
C VAL A 101 -11.82 -7.24 13.23
N TYR A 102 -11.69 -7.53 11.95
CA TYR A 102 -12.20 -8.75 11.33
C TYR A 102 -11.16 -9.88 11.42
N ASN A 103 -10.80 -10.27 12.63
CA ASN A 103 -9.67 -11.15 12.91
C ASN A 103 -10.03 -12.31 13.89
N GLN A 104 -9.01 -13.12 14.23
CA GLN A 104 -9.19 -14.28 15.10
C GLN A 104 -9.50 -13.90 16.56
N GLU A 105 -9.12 -12.72 17.02
CA GLU A 105 -9.45 -12.25 18.38
C GLU A 105 -10.94 -11.98 18.53
N ASN A 106 -11.63 -11.73 17.41
CA ASN A 106 -13.08 -11.58 17.30
C ASN A 106 -13.74 -12.83 16.70
N ASP A 107 -13.14 -14.01 16.88
CA ASP A 107 -13.66 -15.33 16.44
C ASP A 107 -13.82 -15.47 14.91
N ILE A 108 -13.19 -14.61 14.10
CA ILE A 108 -13.27 -14.70 12.65
C ILE A 108 -12.20 -15.67 12.11
N PRO A 109 -12.60 -16.75 11.42
CA PRO A 109 -11.66 -17.70 10.84
C PRO A 109 -10.71 -17.07 9.82
N LYS A 110 -9.46 -17.55 9.75
CA LYS A 110 -8.47 -16.99 8.83
C LYS A 110 -8.87 -17.06 7.36
N ALA A 111 -9.61 -18.11 6.98
CA ALA A 111 -10.16 -18.25 5.63
C ALA A 111 -11.13 -17.10 5.28
N ASP A 112 -11.93 -16.64 6.25
CA ASP A 112 -12.90 -15.56 6.07
C ASP A 112 -12.19 -14.21 5.93
N GLN A 113 -11.13 -13.99 6.70
CA GLN A 113 -10.27 -12.82 6.58
C GLN A 113 -9.65 -12.73 5.18
N ILE A 114 -9.14 -13.84 4.67
CA ILE A 114 -8.55 -13.92 3.33
C ILE A 114 -9.62 -13.69 2.25
N ASP A 115 -10.82 -14.29 2.42
CA ASP A 115 -11.92 -14.09 1.48
C ASP A 115 -12.36 -12.63 1.40
N MET A 116 -12.47 -11.93 2.52
CA MET A 116 -12.79 -10.51 2.55
C MET A 116 -11.73 -9.65 1.85
N LEU A 117 -10.45 -9.93 2.08
CA LEU A 117 -9.36 -9.26 1.37
C LEU A 117 -9.41 -9.52 -0.15
N ASN A 118 -9.71 -10.77 -0.55
CA ASN A 118 -9.85 -11.12 -1.97
C ASN A 118 -11.03 -10.39 -2.61
N ARG A 119 -12.19 -10.38 -1.97
CA ARG A 119 -13.37 -9.64 -2.46
C ARG A 119 -13.09 -8.15 -2.56
N SER A 120 -12.40 -7.57 -1.57
CA SER A 120 -12.02 -6.16 -1.59
C SER A 120 -11.15 -5.84 -2.81
N ILE A 121 -10.05 -6.54 -3.00
CA ILE A 121 -9.15 -6.25 -4.13
C ILE A 121 -9.79 -6.55 -5.49
N ASP A 122 -10.67 -7.56 -5.58
CA ASP A 122 -11.36 -7.92 -6.81
C ASP A 122 -12.47 -6.93 -7.18
N TYR A 123 -13.13 -6.31 -6.19
CA TYR A 123 -14.03 -5.20 -6.42
C TYR A 123 -13.29 -4.02 -7.08
N PHE A 124 -12.19 -3.58 -6.50
CA PHE A 124 -11.38 -2.48 -7.04
C PHE A 124 -10.74 -2.78 -8.40
N LYS A 125 -10.50 -4.04 -8.75
CA LYS A 125 -10.02 -4.43 -10.09
C LYS A 125 -11.10 -4.37 -11.17
N LYS A 126 -12.36 -4.53 -10.80
CA LYS A 126 -13.49 -4.63 -11.72
C LYS A 126 -14.23 -3.31 -11.90
N ALA A 127 -14.25 -2.50 -10.85
CA ALA A 127 -14.97 -1.24 -10.83
C ALA A 127 -14.15 -0.13 -11.50
N ASP A 128 -14.73 0.60 -12.43
CA ASP A 128 -14.15 1.85 -12.94
C ASP A 128 -14.37 3.00 -11.94
N THR A 129 -15.51 2.98 -11.24
CA THR A 129 -15.89 3.94 -10.20
C THR A 129 -16.21 3.19 -8.91
N PHE A 130 -15.60 3.61 -7.81
CA PHE A 130 -15.92 3.12 -6.48
C PHE A 130 -17.23 3.74 -6.00
N ASN A 131 -18.08 2.92 -5.36
CA ASN A 131 -19.26 3.36 -4.64
C ASN A 131 -19.33 2.60 -3.32
N GLU A 132 -19.34 3.34 -2.20
CA GLU A 132 -19.26 2.76 -0.86
C GLU A 132 -20.43 1.84 -0.53
N ASN A 133 -21.66 2.21 -0.92
CA ASN A 133 -22.83 1.38 -0.65
C ASN A 133 -22.76 0.04 -1.38
N LEU A 134 -22.40 0.08 -2.67
CA LEU A 134 -22.20 -1.14 -3.45
C LEU A 134 -21.04 -1.99 -2.89
N PHE A 135 -19.95 -1.35 -2.48
CA PHE A 135 -18.85 -2.04 -1.85
C PHE A 135 -19.28 -2.75 -0.55
N LYS A 136 -20.05 -2.07 0.31
CA LYS A 136 -20.56 -2.66 1.55
C LYS A 136 -21.47 -3.86 1.25
N GLU A 137 -22.35 -3.76 0.27
CA GLU A 137 -23.26 -4.84 -0.13
C GLU A 137 -22.53 -6.04 -0.74
N GLU A 138 -21.60 -5.82 -1.66
CA GLU A 138 -20.92 -6.88 -2.41
C GLU A 138 -19.74 -7.50 -1.66
N VAL A 139 -19.02 -6.70 -0.90
CA VAL A 139 -17.76 -7.13 -0.25
C VAL A 139 -17.97 -7.47 1.22
N VAL A 140 -18.61 -6.60 1.99
CA VAL A 140 -18.81 -6.81 3.42
C VAL A 140 -20.01 -7.73 3.66
N SER A 141 -21.15 -7.43 3.05
CA SER A 141 -22.40 -8.19 2.93
C SER A 141 -23.17 -8.51 4.22
N ASP A 142 -22.52 -8.71 5.35
CA ASP A 142 -23.16 -8.98 6.64
C ASP A 142 -23.49 -7.64 7.36
N PRO A 143 -24.74 -7.38 7.77
CA PRO A 143 -25.12 -6.13 8.42
C PRO A 143 -24.30 -5.80 9.68
N GLN A 144 -23.96 -6.79 10.50
CA GLN A 144 -23.16 -6.56 11.71
C GLN A 144 -21.71 -6.19 11.37
N ILE A 145 -21.18 -6.77 10.30
CA ILE A 145 -19.84 -6.46 9.82
C ILE A 145 -19.82 -5.09 9.10
N ILE A 146 -20.92 -4.70 8.44
CA ILE A 146 -21.08 -3.37 7.85
C ILE A 146 -21.00 -2.29 8.93
N ASP A 147 -21.74 -2.44 10.02
CA ASP A 147 -21.69 -1.50 11.15
C ASP A 147 -20.28 -1.40 11.75
N ALA A 148 -19.61 -2.52 11.92
CA ALA A 148 -18.23 -2.56 12.40
C ALA A 148 -17.24 -1.88 11.42
N PHE A 149 -17.45 -2.08 10.12
CA PHE A 149 -16.63 -1.46 9.08
C PHE A 149 -16.81 0.06 9.03
N GLU A 150 -18.04 0.56 9.14
CA GLU A 150 -18.34 2.00 9.19
C GLU A 150 -17.70 2.67 10.42
N ASN A 151 -17.82 2.05 11.59
CA ASN A 151 -17.18 2.54 12.80
C ASN A 151 -15.65 2.57 12.67
N PHE A 152 -15.08 1.53 12.05
CA PHE A 152 -13.65 1.47 11.81
C PHE A 152 -13.20 2.49 10.75
N LYS A 153 -13.99 2.74 9.70
CA LYS A 153 -13.72 3.81 8.72
C LYS A 153 -13.58 5.16 9.40
N ASN A 154 -14.55 5.52 10.25
CA ASN A 154 -14.53 6.79 11.00
C ASN A 154 -13.26 6.90 11.87
N TYR A 155 -12.92 5.84 12.59
CA TYR A 155 -11.67 5.77 13.38
C TYR A 155 -10.41 5.90 12.51
N TYR A 156 -10.39 5.24 11.35
CA TYR A 156 -9.27 5.28 10.40
C TYR A 156 -9.06 6.68 9.83
N GLU A 157 -10.15 7.37 9.46
CA GLU A 157 -10.13 8.75 8.97
C GLU A 157 -9.59 9.71 10.02
N GLU A 158 -10.08 9.62 11.26
CA GLU A 158 -9.61 10.45 12.37
C GLU A 158 -8.14 10.19 12.70
N LYS A 159 -7.74 8.91 12.81
CA LYS A 159 -6.37 8.50 13.14
C LYS A 159 -5.33 8.96 12.10
N ASN A 160 -5.72 8.98 10.83
CA ASN A 160 -4.82 9.31 9.72
C ASN A 160 -5.01 10.75 9.20
N GLU A 161 -5.86 11.55 9.83
CA GLU A 161 -6.17 12.94 9.46
C GLU A 161 -6.55 13.08 7.97
N LEU A 162 -7.42 12.19 7.47
CA LEU A 162 -7.85 12.16 6.07
C LEU A 162 -9.37 11.98 5.96
N ALA A 163 -9.92 12.27 4.78
CA ALA A 163 -11.31 12.04 4.44
C ALA A 163 -11.42 11.14 3.20
N LEU A 164 -12.17 10.04 3.32
CA LEU A 164 -12.45 9.12 2.24
C LEU A 164 -13.79 9.44 1.60
N LYS A 165 -13.78 9.61 0.28
CA LYS A 165 -15.00 9.90 -0.49
C LYS A 165 -15.85 8.64 -0.66
N ASP A 166 -17.15 8.80 -0.59
CA ASP A 166 -18.09 7.69 -0.80
C ASP A 166 -18.16 7.26 -2.28
N GLN A 167 -17.71 8.13 -3.20
CA GLN A 167 -17.64 7.84 -4.63
C GLN A 167 -16.44 8.53 -5.28
N PHE A 168 -15.68 7.78 -6.09
CA PHE A 168 -14.54 8.28 -6.86
C PHE A 168 -14.16 7.31 -7.98
N ASP A 169 -13.43 7.77 -8.99
CA ASP A 169 -12.91 6.88 -10.03
C ASP A 169 -11.72 6.07 -9.52
N VAL A 170 -11.73 4.77 -9.80
CA VAL A 170 -10.71 3.85 -9.31
C VAL A 170 -9.39 4.05 -10.05
N SER A 171 -8.31 4.24 -9.30
CA SER A 171 -6.96 4.30 -9.83
C SER A 171 -6.35 2.91 -9.99
N ASN A 172 -6.24 2.42 -11.22
CA ASN A 172 -5.62 1.13 -11.53
C ASN A 172 -4.15 1.04 -11.05
N SER A 173 -3.42 2.14 -11.04
CA SER A 173 -2.04 2.19 -10.53
C SER A 173 -2.02 1.96 -9.02
N ALA A 174 -2.90 2.60 -8.26
CA ALA A 174 -3.03 2.38 -6.82
C ALA A 174 -3.41 0.92 -6.50
N VAL A 175 -4.37 0.34 -7.23
CA VAL A 175 -4.75 -1.08 -7.08
C VAL A 175 -3.54 -2.00 -7.30
N LYS A 176 -2.73 -1.75 -8.34
CA LYS A 176 -1.52 -2.53 -8.62
C LYS A 176 -0.49 -2.42 -7.51
N ASP A 177 -0.29 -1.22 -6.96
CA ASP A 177 0.68 -0.97 -5.91
C ASP A 177 0.26 -1.56 -4.57
N GLU A 178 -1.02 -1.49 -4.22
CA GLU A 178 -1.54 -2.03 -2.96
C GLU A 178 -1.73 -3.56 -2.99
N LYS A 179 -2.01 -4.17 -4.15
CA LYS A 179 -2.24 -5.62 -4.30
C LYS A 179 -1.15 -6.48 -3.65
N LYS A 180 0.11 -6.05 -3.67
CA LYS A 180 1.25 -6.77 -3.10
C LYS A 180 1.14 -6.99 -1.58
N TYR A 181 0.35 -6.18 -0.89
CA TYR A 181 0.13 -6.28 0.55
C TYR A 181 -1.06 -7.16 0.93
N PHE A 182 -1.89 -7.57 -0.04
CA PHE A 182 -3.02 -8.47 0.15
C PHE A 182 -2.52 -9.92 0.09
N LYS A 183 -2.19 -10.49 1.26
CA LYS A 183 -1.65 -11.86 1.35
C LYS A 183 -2.80 -12.87 1.41
N HIS A 184 -2.79 -13.79 0.46
CA HIS A 184 -3.80 -14.84 0.30
C HIS A 184 -3.31 -16.20 0.82
N VAL A 185 -2.51 -16.22 1.89
CA VAL A 185 -1.86 -17.44 2.38
C VAL A 185 -2.43 -17.82 3.74
N LEU A 186 -3.07 -19.01 3.79
CA LEU A 186 -3.43 -19.68 5.00
C LEU A 186 -2.23 -20.55 5.43
N LYS A 187 -1.63 -20.18 6.56
CA LYS A 187 -0.54 -20.95 7.16
C LYS A 187 -1.11 -21.85 8.24
N LEU A 188 -0.88 -23.15 8.12
CA LEU A 188 -1.30 -24.16 9.09
C LEU A 188 -0.05 -24.80 9.68
N ASP A 189 0.21 -24.49 10.94
CA ASP A 189 1.42 -24.86 11.67
C ASP A 189 2.69 -24.47 10.89
N LYS A 190 3.71 -25.35 10.94
CA LYS A 190 4.95 -25.21 10.15
C LYS A 190 4.90 -25.99 8.82
N ASN A 191 3.86 -26.79 8.62
CA ASN A 191 3.82 -27.83 7.58
C ASN A 191 3.08 -27.42 6.32
N PHE A 192 2.06 -26.53 6.42
CA PHE A 192 1.19 -26.24 5.28
C PHE A 192 1.06 -24.76 5.02
N HIS A 193 1.24 -24.38 3.78
CA HIS A 193 0.93 -23.05 3.25
C HIS A 193 -0.07 -23.21 2.11
N VAL A 194 -1.31 -22.81 2.34
CA VAL A 194 -2.39 -22.87 1.35
C VAL A 194 -2.62 -21.48 0.77
N TYR A 195 -2.43 -21.34 -0.54
CA TYR A 195 -2.69 -20.10 -1.26
C TYR A 195 -4.15 -20.08 -1.72
N ILE A 196 -4.93 -19.12 -1.24
CA ILE A 196 -6.36 -19.00 -1.55
C ILE A 196 -6.55 -17.88 -2.56
N HIS A 197 -6.84 -18.23 -3.82
CA HIS A 197 -7.13 -17.29 -4.91
C HIS A 197 -8.61 -17.22 -5.29
N GLY A 198 -9.42 -18.10 -4.70
CA GLY A 198 -10.84 -18.27 -5.02
C GLY A 198 -11.76 -17.89 -3.86
N GLN A 199 -13.02 -18.26 -4.06
CA GLN A 199 -14.10 -17.98 -3.09
C GLN A 199 -14.06 -18.97 -1.92
N LYS A 200 -14.37 -18.48 -0.71
CA LYS A 200 -14.49 -19.25 0.55
C LYS A 200 -15.38 -20.48 0.44
N LYS A 201 -16.42 -20.48 -0.41
CA LYS A 201 -17.39 -21.59 -0.53
C LYS A 201 -16.76 -22.96 -0.87
N TYR A 202 -15.51 -22.97 -1.32
CA TYR A 202 -14.75 -24.20 -1.59
C TYR A 202 -13.83 -24.62 -0.43
N ILE A 203 -13.93 -23.94 0.73
CA ILE A 203 -13.09 -24.21 1.89
C ILE A 203 -13.98 -24.32 3.12
N GLU A 204 -13.90 -25.46 3.78
CA GLU A 204 -14.58 -25.69 5.06
C GLU A 204 -13.56 -25.91 6.18
N LYS A 205 -13.77 -25.23 7.32
CA LYS A 205 -13.01 -25.48 8.55
C LYS A 205 -13.84 -26.40 9.46
N GLY A 206 -13.21 -27.38 10.06
CA GLY A 206 -13.83 -28.24 11.04
C GLY A 206 -12.83 -28.67 12.12
N TYR A 207 -13.35 -29.43 13.08
CA TYR A 207 -12.58 -30.03 14.17
C TYR A 207 -12.82 -31.54 14.18
N ASP A 208 -11.75 -32.31 14.25
CA ASP A 208 -11.76 -33.78 14.34
C ASP A 208 -11.51 -34.17 15.81
N SER A 209 -12.55 -34.65 16.48
CA SER A 209 -12.50 -35.06 17.90
C SER A 209 -11.65 -36.29 18.15
N ASP A 210 -11.51 -37.18 17.16
CA ASP A 210 -10.75 -38.40 17.31
C ASP A 210 -9.24 -38.17 17.27
N ARG A 211 -8.85 -37.09 16.50
CA ARG A 211 -7.46 -36.69 16.36
C ARG A 211 -7.09 -35.49 17.24
N ASP A 212 -8.07 -34.85 17.87
CA ASP A 212 -7.91 -33.60 18.64
C ASP A 212 -7.26 -32.48 17.79
N MET A 213 -7.71 -32.35 16.53
CA MET A 213 -7.11 -31.44 15.57
C MET A 213 -8.15 -30.70 14.75
N ASN A 214 -7.84 -29.43 14.41
CA ASN A 214 -8.58 -28.71 13.40
C ASN A 214 -8.20 -29.19 12.00
N TYR A 215 -9.15 -29.14 11.07
CA TYR A 215 -8.89 -29.43 9.67
C TYR A 215 -9.51 -28.39 8.74
N TYR A 216 -8.99 -28.31 7.50
CA TYR A 216 -9.63 -27.66 6.37
C TYR A 216 -9.92 -28.70 5.29
N LYS A 217 -11.17 -28.70 4.75
CA LYS A 217 -11.54 -29.41 3.53
C LYS A 217 -11.50 -28.43 2.36
N LEU A 218 -10.83 -28.85 1.27
CA LEU A 218 -10.73 -28.08 0.04
C LEU A 218 -11.51 -28.83 -1.05
N TYR A 219 -12.46 -28.14 -1.70
CA TYR A 219 -13.25 -28.69 -2.79
C TYR A 219 -12.70 -28.20 -4.10
N PHE A 220 -12.35 -29.08 -5.01
CA PHE A 220 -11.81 -28.76 -6.34
C PHE A 220 -12.42 -29.68 -7.41
N ARG A 221 -12.34 -29.27 -8.68
CA ARG A 221 -12.87 -30.04 -9.81
C ARG A 221 -11.80 -30.83 -10.55
N GLU A 222 -10.61 -30.29 -10.68
CA GLU A 222 -9.51 -30.86 -11.46
C GLU A 222 -8.20 -30.68 -10.69
N GLU A 223 -7.37 -31.72 -10.72
CA GLU A 223 -6.00 -31.69 -10.20
C GLU A 223 -5.03 -31.60 -11.38
N ASN A 224 -4.13 -30.61 -11.38
CA ASN A 224 -3.14 -30.37 -12.45
C ASN A 224 -1.73 -30.70 -11.98
#